data_b70db4d3e9ab7fde94f18ac2d6f2929e
#
_entry.id   b70db4d3e9ab7fde94f18ac2d6f2929e
#
_cell.length_a   1.000
_cell.length_b   1.000
_cell.length_c   1.000
_cell.angle_alpha   90.00
_cell.angle_beta   90.00
_cell.angle_gamma   90.00
#
_symmetry.space_group_name_H-M   'P 1'
#
loop_
_entity.id
_entity.type
_entity.pdbx_description
1 polymer ?
#
loop_
_entity_poly.entity_id
_entity_poly.type
_entity_poly.pdbx_seq_one_letter_code
_entity_poly.pdbx_strand_id
1 'polypeptide(L)'
;MTAALILCALLLASCASTPTSHTTVLGDWMADNYNRQLSSFMVISLADEPGIRVKFESIMVNRLKQEGLHAIASSDIMPVDQEINRGTVKAAMADKDIDGVLVSRLLGVERNAIYVPPSPDNSLETTFNLAAPLVTSPGYMEHRSVVTLQIDLYDSASEHLVWSLRAQTVNPPNVTEVMDKISNDVVKDLRSKGLI
;
A
#
# COMPACT_ATOMS: atom_id res chain seq x y z
N MET A 1 25.00 -48.27 10.26
CA MET A 1 24.41 -47.89 8.96
C MET A 1 23.25 -46.89 9.05
N THR A 2 23.03 -46.24 10.17
CA THR A 2 21.90 -45.31 10.41
C THR A 2 22.27 -43.82 10.38
N ALA A 3 23.56 -43.48 10.35
CA ALA A 3 24.04 -42.09 10.36
C ALA A 3 24.12 -41.42 8.95
N ALA A 4 24.17 -42.25 7.89
CA ALA A 4 24.32 -41.77 6.50
C ALA A 4 22.98 -41.30 5.85
N LEU A 5 21.82 -41.66 6.42
CA LEU A 5 20.50 -41.35 5.85
C LEU A 5 19.97 -39.98 6.31
N ILE A 6 20.52 -39.39 7.38
CA ILE A 6 20.06 -38.10 7.93
C ILE A 6 20.72 -36.91 7.19
N LEU A 7 21.86 -37.12 6.53
CA LEU A 7 22.60 -36.04 5.87
C LEU A 7 22.06 -35.70 4.48
N CYS A 8 21.21 -36.52 3.88
CA CYS A 8 20.68 -36.30 2.52
C CYS A 8 19.36 -35.50 2.49
N ALA A 9 18.71 -35.24 3.64
CA ALA A 9 17.41 -34.54 3.71
C ALA A 9 17.49 -33.01 3.81
N LEU A 10 18.69 -32.42 3.87
CA LEU A 10 18.90 -31.01 4.15
C LEU A 10 19.23 -30.13 2.91
N LEU A 11 19.21 -30.70 1.70
CA LEU A 11 19.66 -29.96 0.50
C LEU A 11 18.55 -29.56 -0.47
N LEU A 12 17.29 -29.56 -0.09
CA LEU A 12 16.18 -29.05 -0.93
C LEU A 12 15.63 -27.71 -0.45
N ALA A 13 16.50 -26.77 -0.04
CA ALA A 13 16.11 -25.38 0.05
C ALA A 13 16.03 -24.78 -1.35
N SER A 14 14.96 -25.07 -2.08
CA SER A 14 14.62 -24.42 -3.34
C SER A 14 14.37 -22.93 -3.03
N CYS A 15 15.29 -22.07 -3.46
CA CYS A 15 15.08 -20.63 -3.49
C CYS A 15 13.97 -20.32 -4.52
N ALA A 16 12.72 -20.39 -4.10
CA ALA A 16 11.64 -19.75 -4.83
C ALA A 16 11.84 -18.24 -4.68
N SER A 17 12.35 -17.56 -5.71
CA SER A 17 12.37 -16.12 -5.79
C SER A 17 10.92 -15.62 -5.88
N THR A 18 10.35 -15.26 -4.73
CA THR A 18 9.06 -14.57 -4.68
C THR A 18 9.23 -13.20 -5.32
N PRO A 19 8.32 -12.77 -6.22
CA PRO A 19 8.38 -11.44 -6.79
C PRO A 19 8.34 -10.41 -5.64
N THR A 20 9.34 -9.54 -5.59
CA THR A 20 9.48 -8.56 -4.52
C THR A 20 8.40 -7.51 -4.65
N SER A 21 7.49 -7.45 -3.68
CA SER A 21 6.51 -6.37 -3.58
C SER A 21 7.23 -5.07 -3.17
N HIS A 22 6.96 -3.99 -3.89
CA HIS A 22 7.57 -2.70 -3.63
C HIS A 22 6.52 -1.59 -3.64
N THR A 23 6.46 -0.83 -2.55
CA THR A 23 5.62 0.38 -2.44
C THR A 23 6.52 1.60 -2.52
N THR A 24 6.14 2.55 -3.36
CA THR A 24 6.86 3.81 -3.56
C THR A 24 5.89 4.97 -3.45
N VAL A 25 6.25 5.99 -2.68
CA VAL A 25 5.57 7.28 -2.71
C VAL A 25 5.96 7.99 -4.01
N LEU A 26 4.99 8.29 -4.86
CA LEU A 26 5.20 8.96 -6.13
C LEU A 26 5.31 10.48 -5.98
N GLY A 27 4.69 11.01 -4.94
CA GLY A 27 4.69 12.43 -4.61
C GLY A 27 3.75 12.72 -3.45
N ASP A 28 4.04 13.82 -2.80
CA ASP A 28 3.25 14.39 -1.74
C ASP A 28 3.08 15.90 -1.98
N TRP A 29 2.06 16.45 -1.38
CA TRP A 29 1.76 17.87 -1.42
C TRP A 29 1.19 18.33 -0.09
N MET A 30 1.50 19.55 0.30
CA MET A 30 0.96 20.20 1.49
C MET A 30 0.63 21.65 1.15
N ALA A 31 -0.47 22.16 1.70
CA ALA A 31 -0.89 23.54 1.50
C ALA A 31 0.12 24.51 2.12
N ASP A 32 0.45 25.58 1.38
CA ASP A 32 1.34 26.63 1.86
C ASP A 32 0.79 27.26 3.15
N ASN A 33 1.66 27.46 4.12
CA ASN A 33 1.35 28.08 5.42
C ASN A 33 0.32 27.33 6.28
N TYR A 34 -0.02 26.06 5.98
CA TYR A 34 -0.80 25.25 6.88
C TYR A 34 0.10 24.70 7.99
N ASN A 35 -0.18 25.11 9.24
CA ASN A 35 0.65 24.80 10.41
C ASN A 35 -0.18 24.27 11.60
N ARG A 36 -1.44 23.92 11.36
CA ARG A 36 -2.30 23.34 12.38
C ARG A 36 -1.94 21.87 12.57
N GLN A 37 -1.69 21.48 13.83
CA GLN A 37 -1.57 20.10 14.24
C GLN A 37 -2.95 19.49 14.50
N LEU A 38 -3.20 18.31 13.97
CA LEU A 38 -4.49 17.61 14.06
C LEU A 38 -4.35 16.41 14.99
N SER A 39 -5.35 16.17 15.79
CA SER A 39 -5.36 15.10 16.81
C SER A 39 -6.51 14.11 16.67
N SER A 40 -7.52 14.45 15.88
CA SER A 40 -8.73 13.66 15.71
C SER A 40 -9.13 13.52 14.24
N PHE A 41 -9.36 12.30 13.79
CA PHE A 41 -9.53 11.98 12.38
C PHE A 41 -10.77 11.13 12.09
N MET A 42 -11.46 11.45 11.01
CA MET A 42 -12.38 10.54 10.33
C MET A 42 -11.67 9.94 9.11
N VAL A 43 -11.70 8.63 8.96
CA VAL A 43 -11.11 7.94 7.81
C VAL A 43 -12.21 7.46 6.88
N ILE A 44 -12.09 7.80 5.60
CA ILE A 44 -13.04 7.44 4.53
C ILE A 44 -12.28 6.74 3.42
N SER A 45 -12.77 5.61 2.97
CA SER A 45 -12.28 4.95 1.74
C SER A 45 -13.35 4.99 0.66
N LEU A 46 -13.00 5.56 -0.49
CA LEU A 46 -13.84 5.59 -1.68
C LEU A 46 -13.60 4.34 -2.54
N ALA A 47 -13.77 3.16 -1.93
CA ALA A 47 -13.70 1.88 -2.62
C ALA A 47 -15.11 1.42 -2.98
N ASP A 48 -15.28 0.94 -4.23
CA ASP A 48 -16.59 0.43 -4.71
C ASP A 48 -17.01 -0.84 -3.97
N GLU A 49 -16.04 -1.66 -3.53
CA GLU A 49 -16.30 -2.89 -2.79
C GLU A 49 -16.39 -2.59 -1.27
N PRO A 50 -17.55 -2.84 -0.62
CA PRO A 50 -17.75 -2.55 0.79
C PRO A 50 -16.73 -3.20 1.73
N GLY A 51 -16.31 -4.45 1.43
CA GLY A 51 -15.29 -5.16 2.21
C GLY A 51 -13.92 -4.48 2.16
N ILE A 52 -13.54 -3.93 1.02
CA ILE A 52 -12.30 -3.17 0.83
C ILE A 52 -12.36 -1.85 1.60
N ARG A 53 -13.49 -1.14 1.52
CA ARG A 53 -13.74 0.10 2.27
C ARG A 53 -13.53 -0.10 3.77
N VAL A 54 -14.30 -1.00 4.37
CA VAL A 54 -14.25 -1.29 5.81
C VAL A 54 -12.84 -1.70 6.24
N LYS A 55 -12.19 -2.55 5.46
CA LYS A 55 -10.85 -3.05 5.77
C LYS A 55 -9.80 -1.94 5.76
N PHE A 56 -9.78 -1.09 4.73
CA PHE A 56 -8.83 0.02 4.65
C PHE A 56 -9.04 1.01 5.81
N GLU A 57 -10.29 1.43 6.05
CA GLU A 57 -10.64 2.34 7.12
C GLU A 57 -10.19 1.81 8.49
N SER A 58 -10.44 0.52 8.76
CA SER A 58 -10.02 -0.14 10.01
C SER A 58 -8.49 -0.16 10.18
N ILE A 59 -7.74 -0.50 9.14
CA ILE A 59 -6.27 -0.52 9.17
C ILE A 59 -5.73 0.89 9.45
N MET A 60 -6.19 1.90 8.73
CA MET A 60 -5.76 3.29 8.89
C MET A 60 -6.10 3.83 10.27
N VAL A 61 -7.33 3.60 10.75
CA VAL A 61 -7.77 3.98 12.10
C VAL A 61 -6.88 3.36 13.17
N ASN A 62 -6.57 2.06 13.06
CA ASN A 62 -5.69 1.39 14.01
C ASN A 62 -4.28 1.99 13.99
N ARG A 63 -3.77 2.35 12.81
CA ARG A 63 -2.46 2.98 12.68
C ARG A 63 -2.41 4.36 13.33
N LEU A 64 -3.42 5.20 13.12
CA LEU A 64 -3.53 6.51 13.76
C LEU A 64 -3.64 6.38 15.28
N LYS A 65 -4.43 5.42 15.79
CA LYS A 65 -4.54 5.15 17.23
C LYS A 65 -3.22 4.69 17.87
N GLN A 66 -2.40 3.92 17.15
CA GLN A 66 -1.05 3.53 17.62
C GLN A 66 -0.11 4.74 17.79
N GLU A 67 -0.37 5.84 17.08
CA GLU A 67 0.34 7.10 17.22
C GLU A 67 -0.23 8.01 18.33
N GLY A 68 -1.23 7.52 19.07
CA GLY A 68 -1.87 8.30 20.17
C GLY A 68 -2.97 9.25 19.70
N LEU A 69 -3.40 9.15 18.44
CA LEU A 69 -4.42 10.01 17.86
C LEU A 69 -5.83 9.42 18.05
N HIS A 70 -6.83 10.28 18.07
CA HIS A 70 -8.22 9.85 17.96
C HIS A 70 -8.57 9.59 16.50
N ALA A 71 -9.16 8.44 16.20
CA ALA A 71 -9.58 8.12 14.84
C ALA A 71 -10.83 7.24 14.84
N ILE A 72 -11.72 7.50 13.89
CA ILE A 72 -12.94 6.72 13.64
C ILE A 72 -13.03 6.36 12.14
N ALA A 73 -13.53 5.18 11.86
CA ALA A 73 -13.85 4.78 10.49
C ALA A 73 -15.21 5.36 10.07
N SER A 74 -15.33 5.78 8.83
CA SER A 74 -16.63 6.23 8.31
C SER A 74 -17.66 5.10 8.35
N SER A 75 -17.24 3.86 8.12
CA SER A 75 -18.07 2.66 8.18
C SER A 75 -18.60 2.32 9.58
N ASP A 76 -18.01 2.88 10.65
CA ASP A 76 -18.50 2.69 12.02
C ASP A 76 -19.69 3.62 12.37
N ILE A 77 -19.86 4.72 11.61
CA ILE A 77 -20.82 5.79 11.92
C ILE A 77 -21.77 6.12 10.76
N MET A 78 -21.51 5.57 9.58
CA MET A 78 -22.33 5.72 8.38
C MET A 78 -22.65 4.33 7.82
N PRO A 79 -23.89 4.05 7.37
CA PRO A 79 -24.20 2.83 6.64
C PRO A 79 -23.23 2.63 5.48
N VAL A 80 -22.79 1.38 5.25
CA VAL A 80 -21.76 1.08 4.23
C VAL A 80 -22.27 1.31 2.80
N ASP A 81 -23.57 1.21 2.60
CA ASP A 81 -24.31 1.47 1.35
C ASP A 81 -24.73 2.94 1.20
N GLN A 82 -24.50 3.78 2.21
CA GLN A 82 -24.78 5.20 2.12
C GLN A 82 -23.83 5.89 1.14
N GLU A 83 -24.39 6.72 0.25
CA GLU A 83 -23.58 7.56 -0.62
C GLU A 83 -22.66 8.49 0.19
N ILE A 84 -21.37 8.48 -0.16
CA ILE A 84 -20.37 9.37 0.44
C ILE A 84 -20.34 10.66 -0.36
N ASN A 85 -20.86 11.72 0.24
CA ASN A 85 -20.81 13.08 -0.29
C ASN A 85 -20.60 14.10 0.85
N ARG A 86 -20.37 15.36 0.50
CA ARG A 86 -20.12 16.43 1.49
C ARG A 86 -21.20 16.50 2.57
N GLY A 87 -22.47 16.35 2.18
CA GLY A 87 -23.60 16.45 3.12
C GLY A 87 -23.62 15.30 4.13
N THR A 88 -23.47 14.05 3.65
CA THR A 88 -23.48 12.84 4.49
C THR A 88 -22.26 12.80 5.42
N VAL A 89 -21.08 13.17 4.94
CA VAL A 89 -19.85 13.26 5.75
C VAL A 89 -20.00 14.34 6.84
N LYS A 90 -20.49 15.52 6.49
CA LYS A 90 -20.72 16.62 7.44
C LYS A 90 -21.73 16.24 8.51
N ALA A 91 -22.82 15.60 8.14
CA ALA A 91 -23.83 15.11 9.08
C ALA A 91 -23.26 14.05 10.04
N ALA A 92 -22.42 13.14 9.54
CA ALA A 92 -21.77 12.11 10.35
C ALA A 92 -20.76 12.66 11.36
N MET A 93 -20.17 13.83 11.08
CA MET A 93 -19.21 14.51 11.96
C MET A 93 -19.87 15.49 12.96
N ALA A 94 -21.15 15.86 12.78
CA ALA A 94 -21.79 17.00 13.48
C ALA A 94 -21.65 16.96 15.01
N ASP A 95 -21.70 15.76 15.61
CA ASP A 95 -21.62 15.58 17.07
C ASP A 95 -20.25 15.01 17.51
N LYS A 96 -19.23 15.12 16.66
CA LYS A 96 -17.91 14.56 16.88
C LYS A 96 -16.84 15.62 16.74
N ASP A 97 -15.88 15.58 17.64
CA ASP A 97 -14.75 16.48 17.61
C ASP A 97 -13.69 15.92 16.63
N ILE A 98 -13.88 16.18 15.33
CA ILE A 98 -13.02 15.73 14.24
C ILE A 98 -12.26 16.90 13.65
N ASP A 99 -10.93 16.86 13.74
CA ASP A 99 -10.02 17.88 13.20
C ASP A 99 -9.77 17.71 11.71
N GLY A 100 -9.60 16.46 11.26
CA GLY A 100 -9.22 16.13 9.90
C GLY A 100 -10.01 14.96 9.32
N VAL A 101 -10.21 15.01 8.00
CA VAL A 101 -10.83 13.92 7.23
C VAL A 101 -9.81 13.36 6.25
N LEU A 102 -9.39 12.10 6.47
CA LEU A 102 -8.54 11.35 5.56
C LEU A 102 -9.40 10.58 4.56
N VAL A 103 -9.22 10.87 3.28
CA VAL A 103 -9.96 10.24 2.19
C VAL A 103 -9.01 9.44 1.32
N SER A 104 -9.20 8.13 1.21
CA SER A 104 -8.45 7.29 0.28
C SER A 104 -9.23 7.02 -1.00
N ARG A 105 -8.51 7.03 -2.12
CA ARG A 105 -9.05 6.76 -3.45
C ARG A 105 -8.11 5.85 -4.24
N LEU A 106 -8.66 4.80 -4.84
CA LEU A 106 -7.97 4.00 -5.84
C LEU A 106 -7.95 4.76 -7.17
N LEU A 107 -6.75 5.06 -7.68
CA LEU A 107 -6.58 5.74 -8.97
C LEU A 107 -6.52 4.74 -10.13
N GLY A 108 -5.99 3.54 -9.88
CA GLY A 108 -5.93 2.51 -10.92
C GLY A 108 -5.28 1.22 -10.46
N VAL A 109 -5.61 0.16 -11.18
CA VAL A 109 -4.94 -1.14 -11.12
C VAL A 109 -4.52 -1.50 -12.53
N GLU A 110 -3.22 -1.44 -12.78
CA GLU A 110 -2.64 -1.83 -14.06
C GLU A 110 -2.12 -3.26 -13.97
N ARG A 111 -2.37 -4.08 -15.00
CA ARG A 111 -1.83 -5.42 -15.14
C ARG A 111 -1.16 -5.53 -16.49
N ASN A 112 0.16 -5.61 -16.48
CA ASN A 112 0.98 -5.68 -17.68
C ASN A 112 1.72 -7.00 -17.72
N ALA A 113 1.83 -7.59 -18.91
CA ALA A 113 2.72 -8.71 -19.18
C ALA A 113 3.94 -8.19 -19.93
N ILE A 114 5.12 -8.37 -19.34
CA ILE A 114 6.39 -7.93 -19.91
C ILE A 114 7.14 -9.19 -20.36
N TYR A 115 7.57 -9.21 -21.61
CA TYR A 115 8.44 -10.29 -22.08
C TYR A 115 9.87 -10.05 -21.58
N VAL A 116 10.37 -10.97 -20.78
CA VAL A 116 11.77 -11.02 -20.36
C VAL A 116 12.52 -11.89 -21.36
N PRO A 117 13.45 -11.33 -22.14
CA PRO A 117 14.19 -12.11 -23.14
C PRO A 117 15.10 -13.15 -22.47
N PRO A 118 15.46 -14.21 -23.20
CA PRO A 118 16.45 -15.16 -22.74
C PRO A 118 17.75 -14.45 -22.36
N SER A 119 18.30 -14.78 -21.22
CA SER A 119 19.62 -14.27 -20.82
C SER A 119 20.65 -15.38 -20.92
N PRO A 120 21.83 -15.12 -21.50
CA PRO A 120 22.94 -16.07 -21.46
C PRO A 120 23.43 -16.20 -20.02
N ASP A 121 23.75 -17.41 -19.62
CA ASP A 121 24.49 -17.64 -18.37
C ASP A 121 25.92 -17.10 -18.54
N ASN A 122 26.20 -15.97 -17.89
CA ASN A 122 27.48 -15.28 -17.95
C ASN A 122 28.48 -15.78 -16.89
N SER A 123 28.28 -16.99 -16.33
CA SER A 123 29.26 -17.57 -15.41
C SER A 123 30.57 -17.86 -16.13
N LEU A 124 31.70 -17.61 -15.46
CA LEU A 124 33.04 -17.98 -15.99
C LEU A 124 33.13 -19.50 -16.26
N GLU A 125 32.43 -20.29 -15.46
CA GLU A 125 32.38 -21.75 -15.59
C GLU A 125 31.71 -22.14 -16.89
N THR A 126 30.63 -21.49 -17.32
CA THR A 126 29.97 -21.73 -18.60
C THR A 126 30.83 -21.26 -19.78
N THR A 127 31.58 -20.16 -19.61
CA THR A 127 32.46 -19.61 -20.64
C THR A 127 33.64 -20.54 -20.95
N PHE A 128 34.16 -21.24 -19.95
CA PHE A 128 35.30 -22.16 -20.13
C PHE A 128 34.92 -23.60 -20.41
N ASN A 129 33.66 -23.98 -20.22
CA ASN A 129 33.17 -25.33 -20.48
C ASN A 129 32.61 -25.43 -21.91
N LEU A 130 33.49 -25.57 -22.89
CA LEU A 130 33.14 -25.66 -24.32
C LEU A 130 32.23 -26.86 -24.68
N ALA A 131 32.03 -27.81 -23.75
CA ALA A 131 31.14 -28.96 -23.93
C ALA A 131 29.76 -28.74 -23.28
N ALA A 132 29.55 -27.67 -22.50
CA ALA A 132 28.24 -27.35 -21.95
C ALA A 132 27.35 -26.73 -23.04
N PRO A 133 26.12 -27.20 -23.23
CA PRO A 133 25.17 -26.45 -24.03
C PRO A 133 25.03 -25.07 -23.43
N LEU A 134 24.99 -24.01 -24.27
CA LEU A 134 24.69 -22.66 -23.82
C LEU A 134 23.34 -22.71 -23.10
N VAL A 135 23.37 -22.76 -21.76
CA VAL A 135 22.18 -22.73 -20.95
C VAL A 135 21.69 -21.28 -20.95
N THR A 136 20.84 -21.00 -21.89
CA THR A 136 20.08 -19.76 -21.89
C THR A 136 18.83 -20.01 -21.06
N SER A 137 18.60 -19.20 -20.04
CA SER A 137 17.27 -19.18 -19.42
C SER A 137 16.25 -18.84 -20.50
N PRO A 138 15.25 -19.69 -20.76
CA PRO A 138 14.25 -19.39 -21.78
C PRO A 138 13.58 -18.08 -21.46
N GLY A 139 13.27 -17.28 -22.48
CA GLY A 139 12.46 -16.07 -22.29
C GLY A 139 11.11 -16.44 -21.68
N TYR A 140 10.60 -15.61 -20.79
CA TYR A 140 9.32 -15.81 -20.11
C TYR A 140 8.51 -14.52 -20.06
N MET A 141 7.21 -14.68 -19.85
CA MET A 141 6.32 -13.54 -19.60
C MET A 141 6.24 -13.26 -18.11
N GLU A 142 6.68 -12.09 -17.70
CA GLU A 142 6.51 -11.61 -16.34
C GLU A 142 5.20 -10.83 -16.24
N HIS A 143 4.30 -11.25 -15.34
CA HIS A 143 3.08 -10.54 -15.05
C HIS A 143 3.34 -9.52 -13.95
N ARG A 144 3.15 -8.25 -14.27
CA ARG A 144 3.33 -7.15 -13.35
C ARG A 144 1.98 -6.51 -13.02
N SER A 145 1.66 -6.44 -11.75
CA SER A 145 0.50 -5.72 -11.23
C SER A 145 0.95 -4.45 -10.53
N VAL A 146 0.27 -3.34 -10.81
CA VAL A 146 0.58 -2.03 -10.25
C VAL A 146 -0.70 -1.43 -9.71
N VAL A 147 -0.72 -1.13 -8.41
CA VAL A 147 -1.84 -0.49 -7.71
C VAL A 147 -1.45 0.91 -7.32
N THR A 148 -2.23 1.92 -7.75
CA THR A 148 -1.99 3.33 -7.42
C THR A 148 -3.12 3.85 -6.55
N LEU A 149 -2.76 4.39 -5.38
CA LEU A 149 -3.67 5.00 -4.42
C LEU A 149 -3.30 6.47 -4.19
N GLN A 150 -4.31 7.27 -3.92
CA GLN A 150 -4.16 8.64 -3.43
C GLN A 150 -4.88 8.76 -2.10
N ILE A 151 -4.24 9.43 -1.13
CA ILE A 151 -4.81 9.76 0.17
C ILE A 151 -4.75 11.27 0.33
N ASP A 152 -5.89 11.86 0.62
CA ASP A 152 -6.09 13.29 0.77
C ASP A 152 -6.51 13.60 2.20
N LEU A 153 -5.94 14.63 2.82
CA LEU A 153 -6.32 15.15 4.12
C LEU A 153 -7.01 16.50 3.97
N TYR A 154 -8.21 16.58 4.48
CA TYR A 154 -9.00 17.80 4.55
C TYR A 154 -9.06 18.27 6.01
N ASP A 155 -8.85 19.57 6.23
CA ASP A 155 -9.15 20.22 7.52
C ASP A 155 -10.66 20.35 7.67
N SER A 156 -11.21 19.84 8.78
CA SER A 156 -12.68 19.79 8.97
C SER A 156 -13.31 21.16 9.16
N ALA A 157 -12.56 22.12 9.70
CA ALA A 157 -13.08 23.47 9.99
C ALA A 157 -13.15 24.33 8.73
N SER A 158 -12.12 24.27 7.88
CA SER A 158 -12.08 25.02 6.62
C SER A 158 -12.66 24.25 5.43
N GLU A 159 -12.80 22.94 5.55
CA GLU A 159 -13.19 22.00 4.49
C GLU A 159 -12.22 22.03 3.27
N HIS A 160 -11.00 22.54 3.45
CA HIS A 160 -9.99 22.59 2.39
C HIS A 160 -9.04 21.41 2.46
N LEU A 161 -8.55 21.02 1.27
CA LEU A 161 -7.44 20.07 1.14
C LEU A 161 -6.18 20.72 1.72
N VAL A 162 -5.53 20.04 2.66
CA VAL A 162 -4.32 20.56 3.33
C VAL A 162 -3.10 19.69 3.09
N TRP A 163 -3.31 18.44 2.70
CA TRP A 163 -2.23 17.52 2.36
C TRP A 163 -2.74 16.40 1.45
N SER A 164 -1.87 15.89 0.61
CA SER A 164 -2.14 14.77 -0.30
C SER A 164 -0.89 13.92 -0.47
N LEU A 165 -1.06 12.60 -0.55
CA LEU A 165 0.00 11.65 -0.86
C LEU A 165 -0.48 10.68 -1.94
N ARG A 166 0.36 10.43 -2.93
CA ARG A 166 0.15 9.42 -3.96
C ARG A 166 1.19 8.33 -3.82
N ALA A 167 0.75 7.08 -3.74
CA ALA A 167 1.62 5.92 -3.62
C ALA A 167 1.26 4.85 -4.66
N GLN A 168 2.28 4.10 -5.06
CA GLN A 168 2.17 3.00 -6.01
C GLN A 168 2.80 1.74 -5.41
N THR A 169 2.10 0.62 -5.51
CA THR A 169 2.62 -0.69 -5.11
C THR A 169 2.72 -1.60 -6.33
N VAL A 170 3.92 -2.13 -6.54
CA VAL A 170 4.21 -3.07 -7.63
C VAL A 170 4.19 -4.50 -7.08
N ASN A 171 3.55 -5.40 -7.81
CA ASN A 171 3.41 -6.82 -7.47
C ASN A 171 2.97 -7.08 -6.02
N PRO A 172 1.84 -6.45 -5.57
CA PRO A 172 1.36 -6.69 -4.22
C PRO A 172 0.99 -8.17 -4.03
N PRO A 173 1.44 -8.84 -2.97
CA PRO A 173 1.08 -10.23 -2.72
C PRO A 173 -0.39 -10.35 -2.34
N ASN A 174 -0.94 -9.32 -1.70
CA ASN A 174 -2.36 -9.20 -1.38
C ASN A 174 -2.74 -7.74 -1.07
N VAL A 175 -4.04 -7.45 -1.09
CA VAL A 175 -4.58 -6.11 -0.84
C VAL A 175 -4.27 -5.59 0.57
N THR A 176 -4.25 -6.47 1.57
CA THR A 176 -3.99 -6.08 2.96
C THR A 176 -2.59 -5.49 3.14
N GLU A 177 -1.58 -6.12 2.53
CA GLU A 177 -0.20 -5.61 2.60
C GLU A 177 -0.06 -4.23 1.96
N VAL A 178 -0.77 -3.98 0.85
CA VAL A 178 -0.82 -2.63 0.25
C VAL A 178 -1.38 -1.62 1.24
N MET A 179 -2.52 -1.95 1.86
CA MET A 179 -3.18 -1.07 2.84
C MET A 179 -2.29 -0.78 4.05
N ASP A 180 -1.64 -1.80 4.60
CA ASP A 180 -0.73 -1.66 5.75
C ASP A 180 0.47 -0.77 5.42
N LYS A 181 1.13 -1.02 4.28
CA LYS A 181 2.28 -0.22 3.85
C LYS A 181 1.90 1.24 3.61
N ILE A 182 0.82 1.49 2.88
CA ILE A 182 0.36 2.84 2.59
C ILE A 182 -0.07 3.56 3.87
N SER A 183 -0.75 2.89 4.80
CA SER A 183 -1.13 3.50 6.08
C SER A 183 0.10 3.89 6.92
N ASN A 184 1.18 3.09 6.87
CA ASN A 184 2.45 3.44 7.49
C ASN A 184 3.09 4.68 6.84
N ASP A 185 3.13 4.72 5.51
CA ASP A 185 3.73 5.83 4.76
C ASP A 185 2.97 7.13 5.00
N VAL A 186 1.64 7.09 5.03
CA VAL A 186 0.77 8.22 5.37
C VAL A 186 1.10 8.77 6.75
N VAL A 187 1.09 7.94 7.78
CA VAL A 187 1.36 8.39 9.16
C VAL A 187 2.78 8.95 9.30
N LYS A 188 3.76 8.31 8.68
CA LYS A 188 5.14 8.78 8.66
C LYS A 188 5.26 10.16 8.01
N ASP A 189 4.58 10.36 6.88
CA ASP A 189 4.64 11.63 6.16
C ASP A 189 3.91 12.74 6.91
N LEU A 190 2.69 12.49 7.43
CA LEU A 190 1.95 13.44 8.26
C LEU A 190 2.78 13.92 9.45
N ARG A 191 3.49 12.99 10.12
CA ARG A 191 4.38 13.33 11.23
C ARG A 191 5.57 14.16 10.78
N SER A 192 6.20 13.79 9.66
CA SER A 192 7.37 14.53 9.14
C SER A 192 7.04 15.96 8.77
N LYS A 193 5.78 16.23 8.44
CA LYS A 193 5.26 17.55 8.07
C LYS A 193 4.65 18.31 9.27
N GLY A 194 4.65 17.71 10.47
CA GLY A 194 4.13 18.33 11.69
C GLY A 194 2.60 18.46 11.71
N LEU A 195 1.90 17.64 10.92
CA LEU A 195 0.43 17.63 10.87
C LEU A 195 -0.19 16.79 12.00
N ILE A 196 0.60 15.87 12.56
CA ILE A 196 0.26 15.03 13.72
C ILE A 196 1.42 14.96 14.70
#